data_3cb5c9961e40e65097061b2a2c9e7dbf
#
_entry.id   3cb5c9961e40e65097061b2a2c9e7dbf
#
_cell.length_a   1.000
_cell.length_b   1.000
_cell.length_c   1.000
_cell.angle_alpha   90.00
_cell.angle_beta   90.00
_cell.angle_gamma   90.00
#
_symmetry.space_group_name_H-M   'P 1'
#
loop_
_entity.id
_entity.type
_entity.pdbx_description
1 polymer ?
#
loop_
_entity_poly.entity_id
_entity_poly.type
_entity_poly.pdbx_seq_one_letter_code
_entity_poly.pdbx_strand_id
1 'polypeptide(L)'
;MKGILGRKIGMTQVFSKDGKLVPVTVIEVEPNVITQIKTVENDGYNAIQLATVTVKEKHSNKASMGHTKKANTAPKRFLKEIKGVDTSCYTLGQEINASLFEAGEIVDVTGISKGKGYQGVIKKNNQSRGPMGHGSKYHRGVGSLGTMLPKRVLKGKALPSHMGDVQTTIQNLEIIKVDMDENCILVKGSVPGAKKSLVLIKTAVKTDKKNEAFDLISYEEIKEETVVNEEALEDNSNETSATEE
;
A
#
# COMPACT_ATOMS: atom_id res chain seq x y z
N MET A 1 15.13 -9.94 -4.16
CA MET A 1 13.82 -9.37 -3.77
C MET A 1 14.01 -7.89 -3.44
N LYS A 2 13.23 -6.98 -4.05
CA LYS A 2 13.23 -5.54 -3.74
C LYS A 2 12.14 -5.24 -2.71
N GLY A 3 12.28 -4.16 -1.94
CA GLY A 3 11.21 -3.74 -1.04
C GLY A 3 11.42 -2.32 -0.50
N ILE A 4 10.32 -1.63 -0.19
CA ILE A 4 10.32 -0.25 0.30
C ILE A 4 9.17 -0.02 1.27
N LEU A 5 9.36 0.92 2.19
CA LEU A 5 8.32 1.36 3.13
C LEU A 5 7.67 2.63 2.61
N GLY A 6 6.35 2.68 2.68
CA GLY A 6 5.58 3.86 2.32
C GLY A 6 4.40 4.11 3.27
N ARG A 7 3.71 5.20 3.06
CA ARG A 7 2.49 5.59 3.79
C ARG A 7 1.32 5.69 2.82
N LYS A 8 0.22 5.02 3.14
CA LYS A 8 -0.99 5.11 2.35
C LYS A 8 -1.63 6.48 2.48
N ILE A 9 -1.66 7.29 1.43
CA ILE A 9 -2.35 8.58 1.42
C ILE A 9 -3.84 8.38 1.24
N GLY A 10 -4.25 7.68 0.19
CA GLY A 10 -5.65 7.48 -0.12
C GLY A 10 -5.85 6.65 -1.38
N MET A 11 -7.08 6.68 -1.89
CA MET A 11 -7.41 6.10 -3.19
C MET A 11 -7.95 7.19 -4.10
N THR A 12 -7.60 7.08 -5.36
CA THR A 12 -8.08 7.92 -6.46
C THR A 12 -8.28 7.06 -7.69
N GLN A 13 -8.57 7.67 -8.80
CA GLN A 13 -8.71 7.02 -10.09
C GLN A 13 -7.86 7.74 -11.12
N VAL A 14 -7.37 7.00 -12.08
CA VAL A 14 -6.66 7.51 -13.26
C VAL A 14 -7.29 6.95 -14.50
N PHE A 15 -7.18 7.67 -15.62
CA PHE A 15 -7.73 7.25 -16.89
C PHE A 15 -6.62 6.81 -17.83
N SER A 16 -6.82 5.68 -18.48
CA SER A 16 -5.98 5.23 -19.58
C SER A 16 -6.34 6.01 -20.85
N LYS A 17 -5.42 6.14 -21.80
CA LYS A 17 -5.68 6.69 -23.14
C LYS A 17 -6.84 5.99 -23.86
N ASP A 18 -7.06 4.70 -23.54
CA ASP A 18 -8.22 3.92 -24.03
C ASP A 18 -9.56 4.33 -23.41
N GLY A 19 -9.61 5.33 -22.54
CA GLY A 19 -10.82 5.74 -21.82
C GLY A 19 -11.22 4.84 -20.66
N LYS A 20 -10.40 3.85 -20.28
CA LYS A 20 -10.67 2.96 -19.15
C LYS A 20 -10.32 3.63 -17.82
N LEU A 21 -11.23 3.56 -16.85
CA LEU A 21 -11.01 4.01 -15.48
C LEU A 21 -10.22 2.94 -14.71
N VAL A 22 -9.10 3.33 -14.12
CA VAL A 22 -8.27 2.47 -13.27
C VAL A 22 -8.27 3.00 -11.84
N PRO A 23 -8.83 2.27 -10.86
CA PRO A 23 -8.77 2.66 -9.45
C PRO A 23 -7.34 2.44 -8.93
N VAL A 24 -6.77 3.46 -8.27
CA VAL A 24 -5.41 3.40 -7.74
C VAL A 24 -5.36 3.83 -6.28
N THR A 25 -4.41 3.24 -5.55
CA THR A 25 -4.01 3.70 -4.23
C THR A 25 -2.71 4.48 -4.34
N VAL A 26 -2.69 5.67 -3.79
CA VAL A 26 -1.50 6.53 -3.70
C VAL A 26 -0.73 6.17 -2.43
N ILE A 27 0.54 5.82 -2.59
CA ILE A 27 1.45 5.49 -1.50
C ILE A 27 2.62 6.48 -1.57
N GLU A 28 2.74 7.33 -0.55
CA GLU A 28 3.88 8.22 -0.34
C GLU A 28 5.08 7.40 0.12
N VAL A 29 6.20 7.61 -0.50
CA VAL A 29 7.45 6.90 -0.23
C VAL A 29 8.52 7.93 0.08
N GLU A 30 8.59 8.38 1.34
CA GLU A 30 9.72 9.18 1.81
C GLU A 30 11.02 8.37 1.64
N PRO A 31 12.19 8.99 1.43
CA PRO A 31 13.47 8.29 1.35
C PRO A 31 13.66 7.34 2.53
N ASN A 32 13.88 6.06 2.23
CA ASN A 32 14.08 5.00 3.22
C ASN A 32 15.56 4.81 3.46
N VAL A 33 16.00 4.82 4.72
CA VAL A 33 17.39 4.67 5.10
C VAL A 33 17.65 3.26 5.59
N ILE A 34 18.77 2.65 5.17
CA ILE A 34 19.23 1.36 5.67
C ILE A 34 19.89 1.55 7.02
N THR A 35 19.25 1.06 8.09
CA THR A 35 19.76 1.19 9.46
C THR A 35 20.56 -0.01 9.93
N GLN A 36 20.36 -1.18 9.33
CA GLN A 36 21.11 -2.39 9.64
C GLN A 36 21.10 -3.35 8.46
N ILE A 37 22.22 -3.99 8.23
CA ILE A 37 22.36 -5.11 7.29
C ILE A 37 22.63 -6.36 8.13
N LYS A 38 21.79 -7.39 7.94
CA LYS A 38 21.90 -8.68 8.61
C LYS A 38 22.50 -9.70 7.65
N THR A 39 23.46 -10.45 8.13
CA THR A 39 24.16 -11.48 7.37
C THR A 39 23.99 -12.84 8.02
N VAL A 40 24.17 -13.90 7.25
CA VAL A 40 24.05 -15.28 7.76
C VAL A 40 25.05 -15.55 8.88
N GLU A 41 26.25 -14.96 8.80
CA GLU A 41 27.33 -15.17 9.78
C GLU A 41 26.99 -14.66 11.17
N ASN A 42 26.39 -13.45 11.25
CA ASN A 42 26.10 -12.78 12.52
C ASN A 42 24.68 -13.05 13.03
N ASP A 43 23.68 -13.02 12.13
CA ASP A 43 22.27 -13.05 12.50
C ASP A 43 21.57 -14.36 12.06
N GLY A 44 22.25 -15.23 11.30
CA GLY A 44 21.70 -16.49 10.81
C GLY A 44 20.81 -16.37 9.58
N TYR A 45 20.60 -15.16 9.05
CA TYR A 45 19.82 -14.91 7.81
C TYR A 45 20.21 -13.58 7.17
N ASN A 46 19.97 -13.49 5.86
CA ASN A 46 20.19 -12.25 5.12
C ASN A 46 18.93 -11.38 5.11
N ALA A 47 19.07 -10.13 5.57
CA ALA A 47 18.03 -9.13 5.54
C ALA A 47 18.61 -7.71 5.58
N ILE A 48 17.85 -6.75 5.07
CA ILE A 48 18.10 -5.32 5.26
C ILE A 48 17.01 -4.74 6.15
N GLN A 49 17.38 -3.86 7.07
CA GLN A 49 16.43 -3.12 7.89
C GLN A 49 16.28 -1.71 7.31
N LEU A 50 15.08 -1.40 6.85
CA LEU A 50 14.70 -0.08 6.35
C LEU A 50 14.04 0.74 7.45
N ALA A 51 14.35 2.03 7.44
CA ALA A 51 13.77 3.02 8.35
C ALA A 51 13.16 4.18 7.58
N THR A 52 11.98 4.63 7.98
CA THR A 52 11.28 5.76 7.39
C THR A 52 10.61 6.64 8.44
N VAL A 53 10.24 7.85 8.06
CA VAL A 53 9.63 8.89 8.90
C VAL A 53 10.54 9.35 10.04
N THR A 54 11.13 10.51 9.87
CA THR A 54 12.00 11.11 10.90
C THR A 54 11.20 11.57 12.12
N VAL A 55 11.72 11.31 13.30
CA VAL A 55 11.13 11.72 14.59
C VAL A 55 12.03 12.71 15.28
N LYS A 56 11.44 13.70 15.94
CA LYS A 56 12.20 14.66 16.77
C LYS A 56 12.89 13.91 17.93
N GLU A 57 14.11 14.27 18.24
CA GLU A 57 14.92 13.61 19.28
C GLU A 57 14.24 13.55 20.64
N LYS A 58 13.50 14.61 21.02
CA LYS A 58 12.71 14.67 22.27
C LYS A 58 11.64 13.60 22.41
N HIS A 59 11.24 12.96 21.31
CA HIS A 59 10.24 11.87 21.28
C HIS A 59 10.89 10.50 21.10
N SER A 60 12.22 10.42 21.13
CA SER A 60 12.96 9.18 20.93
C SER A 60 13.67 8.75 22.21
N ASN A 61 13.72 7.46 22.46
CA ASN A 61 14.46 6.87 23.57
C ASN A 61 15.95 6.80 23.23
N LYS A 62 16.83 6.83 24.26
CA LYS A 62 18.28 6.70 24.09
C LYS A 62 18.68 5.44 23.31
N ALA A 63 17.96 4.32 23.51
CA ALA A 63 18.22 3.06 22.79
C ALA A 63 17.92 3.19 21.28
N SER A 64 16.79 3.77 20.89
CA SER A 64 16.45 3.99 19.48
C SER A 64 17.37 4.99 18.80
N MET A 65 17.78 6.05 19.53
CA MET A 65 18.81 6.99 19.05
C MET A 65 20.16 6.30 18.84
N GLY A 66 20.58 5.44 19.77
CA GLY A 66 21.81 4.66 19.63
C GLY A 66 21.78 3.69 18.44
N HIS A 67 20.62 3.12 18.14
CA HIS A 67 20.43 2.25 16.97
C HIS A 67 20.59 3.02 15.65
N THR A 68 19.94 4.18 15.50
CA THR A 68 19.99 4.99 14.27
C THR A 68 21.33 5.74 14.10
N LYS A 69 22.02 6.07 15.20
CA LYS A 69 23.36 6.66 15.14
C LYS A 69 24.39 5.78 14.43
N LYS A 70 24.27 4.44 14.49
CA LYS A 70 25.13 3.52 13.75
C LYS A 70 25.06 3.71 12.24
N ALA A 71 23.90 4.15 11.74
CA ALA A 71 23.66 4.45 10.33
C ALA A 71 23.80 5.94 10.01
N ASN A 72 24.35 6.76 10.93
CA ASN A 72 24.50 8.21 10.80
C ASN A 72 23.21 8.95 10.43
N THR A 73 22.05 8.48 10.94
CA THR A 73 20.75 9.05 10.61
C THR A 73 20.01 9.54 11.86
N ALA A 74 19.10 10.50 11.65
CA ALA A 74 18.17 10.95 12.68
C ALA A 74 17.25 9.78 13.14
N PRO A 75 16.69 9.86 14.37
CA PRO A 75 15.76 8.86 14.85
C PRO A 75 14.58 8.66 13.89
N LYS A 76 14.25 7.41 13.57
CA LYS A 76 13.17 7.05 12.65
C LYS A 76 12.02 6.37 13.41
N ARG A 77 10.79 6.59 12.93
CA ARG A 77 9.58 6.08 13.59
C ARG A 77 9.33 4.60 13.28
N PHE A 78 9.54 4.21 12.05
CA PHE A 78 9.23 2.86 11.58
C PHE A 78 10.50 2.18 11.10
N LEU A 79 10.75 1.00 11.65
CA LEU A 79 11.83 0.11 11.28
C LEU A 79 11.21 -1.22 10.86
N LYS A 80 11.53 -1.71 9.67
CA LYS A 80 11.07 -3.00 9.18
C LYS A 80 12.16 -3.72 8.42
N GLU A 81 12.21 -5.03 8.59
CA GLU A 81 13.17 -5.89 7.89
C GLU A 81 12.57 -6.46 6.61
N ILE A 82 13.39 -6.51 5.58
CA ILE A 82 13.10 -7.18 4.32
C ILE A 82 14.07 -8.33 4.18
N LYS A 83 13.54 -9.54 4.22
CA LYS A 83 14.30 -10.79 4.09
C LYS A 83 14.43 -11.20 2.61
N GLY A 84 15.44 -12.01 2.31
CA GLY A 84 15.66 -12.54 0.97
C GLY A 84 16.17 -11.53 -0.04
N VAL A 85 16.82 -10.48 0.45
CA VAL A 85 17.50 -9.47 -0.36
C VAL A 85 18.98 -9.83 -0.44
N ASP A 86 19.59 -9.55 -1.58
CA ASP A 86 21.04 -9.66 -1.72
C ASP A 86 21.69 -8.49 -0.97
N THR A 87 22.35 -8.81 0.12
CA THR A 87 22.94 -7.80 1.03
C THR A 87 24.20 -7.15 0.48
N SER A 88 24.84 -7.76 -0.52
CA SER A 88 26.08 -7.25 -1.14
C SER A 88 25.89 -5.90 -1.85
N CYS A 89 24.66 -5.64 -2.33
CA CYS A 89 24.33 -4.43 -3.10
C CYS A 89 24.04 -3.20 -2.23
N TYR A 90 24.00 -3.36 -0.91
CA TYR A 90 23.54 -2.31 -0.01
C TYR A 90 24.61 -1.91 1.01
N THR A 91 24.63 -0.61 1.33
CA THR A 91 25.52 -0.06 2.36
C THR A 91 24.71 0.55 3.51
N LEU A 92 25.32 0.55 4.70
CA LEU A 92 24.71 1.14 5.88
C LEU A 92 24.57 2.67 5.68
N GLY A 93 23.39 3.22 5.99
CA GLY A 93 23.10 4.64 5.79
C GLY A 93 22.66 5.02 4.38
N GLN A 94 22.65 4.08 3.44
CA GLN A 94 22.17 4.32 2.06
C GLN A 94 20.69 4.66 2.06
N GLU A 95 20.30 5.62 1.24
CA GLU A 95 18.91 5.99 0.99
C GLU A 95 18.36 5.24 -0.20
N ILE A 96 17.12 4.75 -0.06
CA ILE A 96 16.36 4.06 -1.10
C ILE A 96 15.10 4.87 -1.38
N ASN A 97 14.92 5.27 -2.63
CA ASN A 97 13.81 6.07 -3.12
C ASN A 97 12.80 5.24 -3.92
N ALA A 98 11.71 5.86 -4.32
CA ALA A 98 10.67 5.24 -5.14
C ALA A 98 11.20 4.69 -6.48
N SER A 99 12.34 5.22 -6.98
CA SER A 99 13.02 4.78 -8.21
C SER A 99 13.46 3.30 -8.21
N LEU A 100 13.40 2.63 -7.04
CA LEU A 100 13.64 1.18 -6.93
C LEU A 100 12.63 0.37 -7.75
N PHE A 101 11.42 0.89 -7.94
CA PHE A 101 10.33 0.24 -8.67
C PHE A 101 10.03 0.97 -9.98
N GLU A 102 9.53 0.22 -10.95
CA GLU A 102 9.15 0.72 -12.26
C GLU A 102 7.65 0.51 -12.52
N ALA A 103 7.08 1.32 -13.44
CA ALA A 103 5.71 1.11 -13.89
C ALA A 103 5.56 -0.28 -14.57
N GLY A 104 4.43 -0.94 -14.33
CA GLY A 104 4.15 -2.29 -14.81
C GLY A 104 4.71 -3.41 -13.95
N GLU A 105 5.56 -3.13 -12.94
CA GLU A 105 6.02 -4.16 -11.99
C GLU A 105 4.86 -4.67 -11.13
N ILE A 106 4.89 -5.98 -10.83
CA ILE A 106 3.91 -6.62 -9.94
C ILE A 106 4.51 -6.72 -8.55
N VAL A 107 3.74 -6.27 -7.56
CA VAL A 107 4.17 -6.15 -6.17
C VAL A 107 3.18 -6.77 -5.19
N ASP A 108 3.72 -7.20 -4.05
CA ASP A 108 2.95 -7.62 -2.88
C ASP A 108 2.96 -6.49 -1.84
N VAL A 109 1.79 -6.08 -1.41
CA VAL A 109 1.64 -4.96 -0.48
C VAL A 109 1.12 -5.45 0.87
N THR A 110 1.92 -5.25 1.91
CA THR A 110 1.62 -5.65 3.27
C THR A 110 1.31 -4.42 4.14
N GLY A 111 0.21 -4.46 4.86
CA GLY A 111 -0.19 -3.41 5.80
C GLY A 111 -1.01 -3.95 6.95
N ILE A 112 -1.33 -3.10 7.92
CA ILE A 112 -2.22 -3.44 9.02
C ILE A 112 -3.64 -3.04 8.61
N SER A 113 -4.55 -4.02 8.59
CA SER A 113 -5.96 -3.80 8.21
C SER A 113 -6.66 -2.88 9.20
N LYS A 114 -7.72 -2.18 8.74
CA LYS A 114 -8.52 -1.33 9.64
C LYS A 114 -9.14 -2.16 10.76
N GLY A 115 -8.96 -1.73 12.02
CA GLY A 115 -9.60 -2.34 13.17
C GLY A 115 -11.13 -2.19 13.09
N LYS A 116 -11.85 -3.25 13.45
CA LYS A 116 -13.33 -3.29 13.51
C LYS A 116 -13.83 -3.62 14.91
N GLY A 117 -12.94 -3.74 15.88
CA GLY A 117 -13.25 -4.09 17.24
C GLY A 117 -13.74 -5.53 17.40
N TYR A 118 -14.44 -5.81 18.51
CA TYR A 118 -15.06 -7.12 18.73
C TYR A 118 -16.29 -7.29 17.87
N GLN A 119 -16.32 -8.33 17.05
CA GLN A 119 -17.41 -8.60 16.11
C GLN A 119 -18.06 -9.94 16.35
N GLY A 120 -19.38 -10.00 16.13
CA GLY A 120 -20.17 -11.23 16.17
C GLY A 120 -19.82 -12.19 15.02
N VAL A 121 -20.28 -13.42 15.19
CA VAL A 121 -19.99 -14.53 14.26
C VAL A 121 -20.47 -14.28 12.84
N ILE A 122 -21.59 -13.58 12.68
CA ILE A 122 -22.16 -13.28 11.37
C ILE A 122 -21.19 -12.44 10.55
N LYS A 123 -20.66 -11.34 11.12
CA LYS A 123 -19.77 -10.44 10.42
C LYS A 123 -18.35 -10.97 10.28
N LYS A 124 -17.86 -11.65 11.33
CA LYS A 124 -16.48 -12.14 11.34
C LYS A 124 -16.31 -13.43 10.54
N ASN A 125 -17.25 -14.37 10.69
CA ASN A 125 -17.13 -15.72 10.16
C ASN A 125 -18.16 -16.02 9.06
N ASN A 126 -18.89 -14.99 8.59
CA ASN A 126 -19.92 -15.12 7.54
C ASN A 126 -20.99 -16.18 7.83
N GLN A 127 -21.34 -16.34 9.13
CA GLN A 127 -22.41 -17.26 9.51
C GLN A 127 -23.78 -16.65 9.21
N SER A 128 -24.75 -17.50 8.90
CA SER A 128 -26.13 -17.10 8.69
C SER A 128 -26.80 -16.71 10.00
N ARG A 129 -27.70 -15.74 9.95
CA ARG A 129 -28.60 -15.41 11.07
C ARG A 129 -29.71 -16.44 11.20
N GLY A 130 -30.27 -16.57 12.40
CA GLY A 130 -31.49 -17.35 12.60
C GLY A 130 -32.74 -16.65 12.05
N PRO A 131 -33.89 -17.36 12.05
CA PRO A 131 -35.18 -16.78 11.64
C PRO A 131 -35.53 -15.55 12.48
N MET A 132 -36.10 -14.53 11.85
CA MET A 132 -36.52 -13.28 12.53
C MET A 132 -37.98 -13.27 12.94
N GLY A 133 -38.74 -14.24 12.50
CA GLY A 133 -40.16 -14.46 12.82
C GLY A 133 -40.42 -15.90 13.26
N HIS A 134 -41.69 -16.34 13.16
CA HIS A 134 -42.17 -17.69 13.53
C HIS A 134 -41.82 -18.09 14.97
N GLY A 135 -41.82 -17.14 15.91
CA GLY A 135 -41.55 -17.39 17.33
C GLY A 135 -40.10 -17.73 17.66
N SER A 136 -39.15 -17.60 16.73
CA SER A 136 -37.76 -17.85 16.96
C SER A 136 -37.18 -16.83 17.95
N LYS A 137 -36.48 -17.30 18.97
CA LYS A 137 -35.68 -16.50 19.91
C LYS A 137 -34.19 -16.49 19.51
N TYR A 138 -33.80 -17.24 18.49
CA TYR A 138 -32.45 -17.31 17.97
C TYR A 138 -32.29 -16.40 16.76
N HIS A 139 -31.60 -15.29 16.91
CA HIS A 139 -31.41 -14.31 15.82
C HIS A 139 -29.96 -14.19 15.38
N ARG A 140 -29.08 -13.77 16.28
CA ARG A 140 -27.64 -13.49 15.98
C ARG A 140 -26.70 -14.31 16.88
N GLY A 141 -27.18 -15.36 17.50
CA GLY A 141 -26.41 -16.23 18.39
C GLY A 141 -25.36 -17.06 17.65
N VAL A 142 -24.49 -17.70 18.41
CA VAL A 142 -23.39 -18.51 17.87
C VAL A 142 -23.85 -19.86 17.32
N GLY A 143 -25.00 -20.35 17.80
CA GLY A 143 -25.49 -21.70 17.49
C GLY A 143 -24.81 -22.78 18.32
N SER A 144 -24.85 -24.02 17.84
CA SER A 144 -24.24 -25.15 18.52
C SER A 144 -22.72 -24.98 18.70
N LEU A 145 -22.23 -25.23 19.90
CA LEU A 145 -20.80 -25.17 20.22
C LEU A 145 -20.07 -26.49 19.94
N GLY A 146 -20.79 -27.55 19.64
CA GLY A 146 -20.23 -28.86 19.34
C GLY A 146 -21.17 -30.01 19.71
N THR A 147 -20.64 -31.23 19.73
CA THR A 147 -21.35 -32.43 20.15
C THR A 147 -21.11 -32.68 21.63
N MET A 148 -21.92 -33.56 22.23
CA MET A 148 -21.83 -33.91 23.67
C MET A 148 -20.57 -34.73 24.00
N LEU A 149 -20.11 -35.61 23.12
CA LEU A 149 -19.00 -36.53 23.36
C LEU A 149 -17.66 -35.88 23.71
N PRO A 150 -17.19 -34.80 23.02
CA PRO A 150 -15.92 -34.15 23.37
C PRO A 150 -15.91 -33.47 24.73
N LYS A 151 -17.05 -33.20 25.36
CA LYS A 151 -17.22 -32.47 26.64
C LYS A 151 -16.45 -31.14 26.73
N ARG A 152 -16.14 -30.55 25.58
CA ARG A 152 -15.41 -29.28 25.45
C ARG A 152 -15.72 -28.63 24.13
N VAL A 153 -15.47 -27.32 24.01
CA VAL A 153 -15.47 -26.63 22.74
C VAL A 153 -14.12 -26.90 22.06
N LEU A 154 -14.15 -27.36 20.82
CA LEU A 154 -12.95 -27.69 20.07
C LEU A 154 -12.16 -26.42 19.69
N LYS A 155 -10.83 -26.55 19.64
CA LYS A 155 -9.96 -25.49 19.15
C LYS A 155 -10.31 -25.13 17.70
N GLY A 156 -10.21 -23.84 17.35
CA GLY A 156 -10.56 -23.38 16.00
C GLY A 156 -12.05 -23.18 15.76
N LYS A 157 -12.94 -23.41 16.73
CA LYS A 157 -14.36 -23.07 16.60
C LYS A 157 -14.54 -21.59 16.27
N ALA A 158 -15.31 -21.31 15.22
CA ALA A 158 -15.60 -19.96 14.76
C ALA A 158 -16.51 -19.21 15.75
N LEU A 159 -15.92 -18.47 16.67
CA LEU A 159 -16.57 -17.69 17.73
C LEU A 159 -16.44 -16.17 17.47
N PRO A 160 -17.26 -15.33 18.15
CA PRO A 160 -17.06 -13.90 18.17
C PRO A 160 -15.66 -13.56 18.68
N SER A 161 -15.00 -12.62 18.10
CA SER A 161 -13.72 -12.13 18.60
C SER A 161 -13.31 -10.83 17.86
N HIS A 162 -12.14 -10.33 18.21
CA HIS A 162 -11.57 -9.15 17.55
C HIS A 162 -11.44 -9.36 16.04
N MET A 163 -11.80 -8.34 15.27
CA MET A 163 -11.71 -8.32 13.80
C MET A 163 -10.91 -7.10 13.35
N GLY A 164 -10.07 -7.29 12.34
CA GLY A 164 -9.18 -6.24 11.85
C GLY A 164 -7.98 -6.02 12.77
N ASP A 165 -7.23 -4.96 12.50
CA ASP A 165 -5.95 -4.62 13.16
C ASP A 165 -4.95 -5.78 13.14
N VAL A 166 -4.94 -6.50 12.04
CA VAL A 166 -4.03 -7.60 11.75
C VAL A 166 -3.23 -7.31 10.50
N GLN A 167 -1.99 -7.79 10.47
CA GLN A 167 -1.17 -7.71 9.28
C GLN A 167 -1.80 -8.53 8.16
N THR A 168 -2.00 -7.87 7.02
CA THR A 168 -2.61 -8.46 5.82
C THR A 168 -1.76 -8.10 4.62
N THR A 169 -1.50 -9.08 3.75
CA THR A 169 -0.78 -8.89 2.49
C THR A 169 -1.74 -9.10 1.35
N ILE A 170 -1.81 -8.15 0.43
CA ILE A 170 -2.48 -8.28 -0.86
C ILE A 170 -1.38 -8.54 -1.89
N GLN A 171 -1.54 -9.65 -2.61
CA GLN A 171 -0.56 -10.12 -3.58
C GLN A 171 -0.91 -9.67 -4.99
N ASN A 172 0.11 -9.62 -5.86
CA ASN A 172 -0.02 -9.40 -7.30
C ASN A 172 -0.73 -8.08 -7.65
N LEU A 173 -0.39 -7.00 -6.97
CA LEU A 173 -0.83 -5.66 -7.35
C LEU A 173 0.14 -5.07 -8.38
N GLU A 174 -0.38 -4.34 -9.34
CA GLU A 174 0.36 -3.73 -10.42
C GLU A 174 0.69 -2.27 -10.11
N ILE A 175 1.92 -1.84 -10.36
CA ILE A 175 2.34 -0.44 -10.27
C ILE A 175 1.94 0.26 -11.56
N ILE A 176 1.10 1.28 -11.46
CA ILE A 176 0.64 2.06 -12.59
C ILE A 176 1.62 3.16 -12.98
N LYS A 177 2.07 3.94 -11.99
CA LYS A 177 3.01 5.05 -12.17
C LYS A 177 3.89 5.18 -10.94
N VAL A 178 5.15 5.52 -11.14
CA VAL A 178 6.06 6.00 -10.10
C VAL A 178 6.32 7.47 -10.37
N ASP A 179 6.01 8.32 -9.39
CA ASP A 179 6.21 9.75 -9.47
C ASP A 179 7.34 10.13 -8.52
N MET A 180 8.43 10.63 -9.10
CA MET A 180 9.63 10.96 -8.33
C MET A 180 9.55 12.37 -7.75
N ASP A 181 8.81 13.28 -8.38
CA ASP A 181 8.67 14.66 -7.91
C ASP A 181 7.84 14.71 -6.63
N GLU A 182 6.74 13.96 -6.60
CA GLU A 182 5.86 13.82 -5.43
C GLU A 182 6.29 12.69 -4.48
N ASN A 183 7.37 11.96 -4.80
CA ASN A 183 7.81 10.78 -4.05
C ASN A 183 6.67 9.78 -3.78
N CYS A 184 5.88 9.45 -4.79
CA CYS A 184 4.75 8.56 -4.64
C CYS A 184 4.73 7.41 -5.67
N ILE A 185 4.10 6.30 -5.25
CA ILE A 185 3.84 5.13 -6.08
C ILE A 185 2.34 4.93 -6.19
N LEU A 186 1.83 4.86 -7.41
CA LEU A 186 0.44 4.54 -7.72
C LEU A 186 0.29 3.05 -7.93
N VAL A 187 -0.44 2.38 -7.04
CA VAL A 187 -0.69 0.93 -7.10
C VAL A 187 -2.15 0.69 -7.48
N LYS A 188 -2.38 -0.16 -8.46
CA LYS A 188 -3.72 -0.54 -8.93
C LYS A 188 -4.50 -1.27 -7.85
N GLY A 189 -5.70 -0.79 -7.56
CA GLY A 189 -6.62 -1.43 -6.63
C GLY A 189 -6.45 -0.98 -5.17
N SER A 190 -6.92 -1.81 -4.25
CA SER A 190 -6.99 -1.49 -2.82
C SER A 190 -5.77 -2.01 -2.06
N VAL A 191 -5.28 -1.21 -1.12
CA VAL A 191 -4.17 -1.53 -0.22
C VAL A 191 -4.69 -1.59 1.22
N PRO A 192 -4.24 -2.55 2.06
CA PRO A 192 -4.70 -2.66 3.43
C PRO A 192 -4.30 -1.46 4.28
N GLY A 193 -5.14 -1.13 5.26
CA GLY A 193 -4.87 -0.09 6.24
C GLY A 193 -5.69 1.18 6.11
N ALA A 194 -5.54 2.04 7.11
CA ALA A 194 -6.14 3.37 7.16
C ALA A 194 -5.31 4.38 6.35
N LYS A 195 -5.84 5.58 6.12
CA LYS A 195 -5.03 6.71 5.62
C LYS A 195 -3.87 6.98 6.59
N LYS A 196 -2.70 7.31 6.05
CA LYS A 196 -1.44 7.56 6.78
C LYS A 196 -0.86 6.34 7.51
N SER A 197 -1.38 5.11 7.29
CA SER A 197 -0.79 3.89 7.83
C SER A 197 0.46 3.48 7.06
N LEU A 198 1.39 2.83 7.77
CA LEU A 198 2.57 2.23 7.17
C LEU A 198 2.19 1.07 6.27
N VAL A 199 2.83 1.01 5.13
CA VAL A 199 2.70 -0.04 4.12
C VAL A 199 4.08 -0.50 3.70
N LEU A 200 4.27 -1.79 3.53
CA LEU A 200 5.48 -2.40 3.00
C LEU A 200 5.18 -2.94 1.61
N ILE A 201 5.88 -2.42 0.62
CA ILE A 201 5.82 -2.85 -0.78
C ILE A 201 7.01 -3.77 -1.02
N LYS A 202 6.77 -4.94 -1.62
CA LYS A 202 7.82 -5.89 -2.03
C LYS A 202 7.53 -6.38 -3.45
N THR A 203 8.55 -6.82 -4.17
CA THR A 203 8.33 -7.59 -5.40
C THR A 203 7.44 -8.79 -5.13
N ALA A 204 6.54 -9.11 -6.05
CA ALA A 204 5.66 -10.26 -5.94
C ALA A 204 6.47 -11.56 -5.81
N VAL A 205 6.01 -12.46 -4.92
CA VAL A 205 6.65 -13.77 -4.72
C VAL A 205 6.19 -14.79 -5.76
N LYS A 206 4.96 -14.63 -6.27
CA LYS A 206 4.34 -15.62 -7.18
C LYS A 206 4.58 -15.33 -8.66
N THR A 207 4.92 -14.11 -9.01
CA THR A 207 4.98 -13.66 -10.41
C THR A 207 6.16 -12.75 -10.61
N ASP A 208 7.09 -13.16 -11.48
CA ASP A 208 8.22 -12.32 -11.91
C ASP A 208 7.91 -11.56 -13.22
N LYS A 209 6.65 -11.63 -13.69
CA LYS A 209 6.23 -10.97 -14.92
C LYS A 209 6.09 -9.46 -14.68
N LYS A 210 6.59 -8.67 -15.61
CA LYS A 210 6.35 -7.25 -15.73
C LYS A 210 5.29 -7.06 -16.80
N ASN A 211 4.22 -6.35 -16.48
CA ASN A 211 3.21 -5.96 -17.44
C ASN A 211 3.70 -4.75 -18.24
N GLU A 212 3.09 -4.50 -19.38
CA GLU A 212 3.29 -3.25 -20.11
C GLU A 212 2.80 -2.08 -19.26
N ALA A 213 3.53 -0.98 -19.29
CA ALA A 213 3.13 0.22 -18.56
C ALA A 213 1.80 0.75 -19.11
N PHE A 214 0.92 1.22 -18.24
CA PHE A 214 -0.34 1.84 -18.66
C PHE A 214 -0.07 3.20 -19.28
N ASP A 215 -0.56 3.41 -20.49
CA ASP A 215 -0.62 4.74 -21.11
C ASP A 215 -1.71 5.57 -20.41
N LEU A 216 -1.29 6.52 -19.61
CA LEU A 216 -2.16 7.42 -18.87
C LEU A 216 -2.42 8.70 -19.67
N ILE A 217 -3.60 9.29 -19.45
CA ILE A 217 -3.92 10.60 -19.98
C ILE A 217 -3.18 11.65 -19.12
N SER A 218 -2.38 12.50 -19.75
CA SER A 218 -1.79 13.68 -19.13
C SER A 218 -2.76 14.85 -19.35
N TYR A 219 -3.23 15.47 -18.27
CA TYR A 219 -4.14 16.62 -18.35
C TYR A 219 -3.43 17.90 -18.83
N GLU A 220 -2.11 17.93 -18.80
CA GLU A 220 -1.31 19.04 -19.31
C GLU A 220 -1.35 19.09 -20.83
N GLU A 221 -1.22 17.93 -21.50
CA GLU A 221 -1.35 17.82 -22.96
C GLU A 221 -2.74 18.27 -23.45
N ILE A 222 -3.80 17.95 -22.70
CA ILE A 222 -5.17 18.36 -23.07
C ILE A 222 -5.36 19.88 -22.95
N LYS A 223 -4.71 20.53 -22.00
CA LYS A 223 -4.79 22.00 -21.90
C LYS A 223 -4.09 22.70 -23.05
N GLU A 224 -2.95 22.18 -23.48
CA GLU A 224 -2.23 22.73 -24.64
C GLU A 224 -3.04 22.55 -25.93
N GLU A 225 -3.65 21.39 -26.17
CA GLU A 225 -4.51 21.15 -27.32
C GLU A 225 -5.78 22.04 -27.35
N THR A 226 -6.39 22.29 -26.17
CA THR A 226 -7.56 23.16 -26.08
C THR A 226 -7.20 24.62 -26.34
N VAL A 227 -6.07 25.11 -25.82
CA VAL A 227 -5.60 26.49 -26.06
C VAL A 227 -5.27 26.70 -27.52
N VAL A 228 -4.56 25.77 -28.15
CA VAL A 228 -4.24 25.87 -29.60
C VAL A 228 -5.50 25.85 -30.45
N ASN A 229 -6.52 25.06 -30.09
CA ASN A 229 -7.79 25.05 -30.82
C ASN A 229 -8.63 26.31 -30.60
N GLU A 230 -8.59 26.93 -29.43
CA GLU A 230 -9.26 28.21 -29.16
C GLU A 230 -8.60 29.37 -29.90
N GLU A 231 -7.27 29.44 -29.91
CA GLU A 231 -6.52 30.43 -30.69
C GLU A 231 -6.78 30.28 -32.20
N ALA A 232 -6.81 29.07 -32.72
CA ALA A 232 -7.11 28.80 -34.15
C ALA A 232 -8.56 29.17 -34.54
N LEU A 233 -9.50 29.10 -33.59
CA LEU A 233 -10.90 29.52 -33.80
C LEU A 233 -11.05 31.06 -33.76
N GLU A 234 -10.27 31.76 -32.93
CA GLU A 234 -10.26 33.22 -32.88
C GLU A 234 -9.61 33.83 -34.11
N ASP A 235 -8.52 33.24 -34.61
CA ASP A 235 -7.86 33.70 -35.86
C ASP A 235 -8.78 33.53 -37.06
N ASN A 236 -9.51 32.43 -37.21
CA ASN A 236 -10.49 32.22 -38.28
C ASN A 236 -11.69 33.18 -38.20
N SER A 237 -12.09 33.62 -37.00
CA SER A 237 -13.18 34.56 -36.82
C SER A 237 -12.78 36.01 -37.20
N ASN A 238 -11.49 36.33 -37.06
CA ASN A 238 -10.94 37.65 -37.44
C ASN A 238 -10.68 37.77 -38.95
N GLU A 239 -10.34 36.66 -39.64
CA GLU A 239 -10.18 36.68 -41.10
C GLU A 239 -11.52 36.81 -41.85
N THR A 240 -12.61 36.25 -41.31
CA THR A 240 -13.95 36.37 -41.91
C THR A 240 -14.57 37.76 -41.74
N SER A 241 -14.17 38.54 -40.73
CA SER A 241 -14.65 39.92 -40.53
C SER A 241 -13.89 40.95 -41.35
N ALA A 242 -12.72 40.61 -41.90
CA ALA A 242 -11.93 41.53 -42.76
C ALA A 242 -12.25 41.43 -44.28
N THR A 243 -13.12 40.52 -44.68
CA THR A 243 -13.53 40.31 -46.09
C THR A 243 -14.91 40.86 -46.43
N GLU A 244 -15.61 41.50 -45.47
CA GLU A 244 -16.94 42.13 -45.65
C GLU A 244 -16.95 43.67 -45.55
N GLU A 245 -15.80 44.36 -45.75
CA GLU A 245 -15.76 45.82 -45.93
C GLU A 245 -15.32 46.21 -47.36
#